data_287eda2270073c467e98e1618667f170
#
_entry.id   287eda2270073c467e98e1618667f170
#
_cell.length_a   1.000
_cell.length_b   1.000
_cell.length_c   1.000
_cell.angle_alpha   90.00
_cell.angle_beta   90.00
_cell.angle_gamma   90.00
#
_symmetry.space_group_name_H-M   'P 1'
#
loop_
_entity.id
_entity.type
_entity.pdbx_description
1 polymer ?
#
loop_
_entity_poly.entity_id
_entity_poly.type
_entity_poly.pdbx_seq_one_letter_code
_entity_poly.pdbx_strand_id
1 'polypeptide(L)'
;MCIRDSIKMSGCPNGCGQHHIANIGFYGASIKVGEHTIPAYVAHIGGNYEGGEVVYGERLKVRLPAKRVPEAVERWLRMYESERVEGEAFNAFAERVGRTRFEDEVRELALPIEFSLETMSHFIDWHRGEPFQVIRGEGECAV
;
A
#
# COMPACT_ATOMS: atom_id res chain seq x y z
N MET A 1 -2.11 -20.86 -4.22
CA MET A 1 -1.75 -19.45 -4.46
C MET A 1 -0.42 -19.17 -3.77
N CYS A 2 0.64 -18.86 -4.50
CA CYS A 2 1.93 -18.53 -3.91
C CYS A 2 1.90 -17.05 -3.54
N ILE A 3 1.63 -16.73 -2.29
CA ILE A 3 1.50 -15.34 -1.78
C ILE A 3 2.77 -14.52 -2.00
N ARG A 4 3.90 -15.17 -2.16
CA ARG A 4 5.22 -14.54 -2.25
C ARG A 4 5.42 -13.63 -3.46
N ASP A 5 4.75 -13.92 -4.58
CA ASP A 5 4.87 -13.16 -5.82
C ASP A 5 3.72 -12.16 -6.02
N SER A 6 2.76 -12.14 -5.11
CA SER A 6 1.53 -11.37 -5.21
C SER A 6 1.61 -9.99 -4.55
N ILE A 7 2.63 -9.70 -3.74
CA ILE A 7 2.81 -8.41 -3.07
C ILE A 7 4.18 -7.84 -3.46
N LYS A 8 4.18 -6.63 -4.01
CA LYS A 8 5.39 -5.91 -4.41
C LYS A 8 5.40 -4.51 -3.82
N MET A 9 6.58 -4.06 -3.38
CA MET A 9 6.76 -2.75 -2.77
C MET A 9 7.87 -1.98 -3.48
N SER A 10 7.63 -0.71 -3.76
CA SER A 10 8.61 0.25 -4.27
C SER A 10 8.79 1.37 -3.26
N GLY A 11 10.01 1.87 -3.11
CA GLY A 11 10.30 2.99 -2.19
C GLY A 11 9.71 4.33 -2.65
N CYS A 12 9.39 4.48 -3.94
CA CYS A 12 8.81 5.69 -4.52
C CYS A 12 7.94 5.34 -5.74
N PRO A 13 7.25 6.34 -6.34
CA PRO A 13 6.39 6.15 -7.51
C PRO A 13 7.10 5.63 -8.77
N ASN A 14 8.44 5.71 -8.85
CA ASN A 14 9.21 5.29 -10.04
C ASN A 14 9.09 3.79 -10.36
N GLY A 15 8.59 2.97 -9.44
CA GLY A 15 8.15 1.61 -9.73
C GLY A 15 9.26 0.57 -9.85
N CYS A 16 10.48 0.83 -9.33
CA CYS A 16 11.60 -0.12 -9.37
C CYS A 16 11.24 -1.49 -8.77
N GLY A 17 10.34 -1.55 -7.77
CA GLY A 17 9.80 -2.77 -7.19
C GLY A 17 8.63 -3.37 -7.97
N GLN A 18 8.27 -2.81 -9.12
CA GLN A 18 7.20 -3.29 -10.01
C GLN A 18 5.82 -3.39 -9.33
N HIS A 19 5.51 -2.46 -8.44
CA HIS A 19 4.25 -2.45 -7.69
C HIS A 19 3.01 -2.35 -8.58
N HIS A 20 3.12 -1.76 -9.78
CA HIS A 20 2.00 -1.58 -10.69
C HIS A 20 1.40 -2.88 -11.23
N ILE A 21 2.21 -3.93 -11.32
CA ILE A 21 1.83 -5.22 -11.91
C ILE A 21 1.64 -6.34 -10.86
N ALA A 22 1.64 -5.98 -9.58
CA ALA A 22 1.37 -6.92 -8.49
C ALA A 22 -0.13 -7.04 -8.21
N ASN A 23 -0.56 -8.19 -7.70
CA ASN A 23 -1.93 -8.34 -7.20
C ASN A 23 -2.23 -7.30 -6.12
N ILE A 24 -1.27 -7.08 -5.20
CA ILE A 24 -1.25 -5.99 -4.23
C ILE A 24 0.10 -5.30 -4.34
N GLY A 25 0.14 -4.09 -4.84
CA GLY A 25 1.35 -3.30 -4.98
C GLY A 25 1.35 -2.08 -4.07
N PHE A 26 2.53 -1.67 -3.59
CA PHE A 26 2.69 -0.46 -2.78
C PHE A 26 3.83 0.40 -3.31
N TYR A 27 3.66 1.71 -3.25
CA TYR A 27 4.79 2.63 -3.40
C TYR A 27 4.84 3.63 -2.26
N GLY A 28 6.07 4.01 -1.90
CA GLY A 28 6.35 4.95 -0.82
C GLY A 28 5.78 6.34 -1.10
N ALA A 29 5.15 6.90 -0.08
CA ALA A 29 4.55 8.21 -0.04
C ALA A 29 4.76 8.84 1.34
N SER A 30 4.23 10.01 1.57
CA SER A 30 4.25 10.67 2.86
C SER A 30 2.93 11.35 3.17
N ILE A 31 2.63 11.49 4.46
CA ILE A 31 1.49 12.26 4.97
C ILE A 31 2.04 13.37 5.84
N LYS A 32 1.72 14.63 5.49
CA LYS A 32 2.16 15.79 6.27
C LYS A 32 1.15 16.09 7.37
N VAL A 33 1.64 16.25 8.62
CA VAL A 33 0.84 16.57 9.80
C VAL A 33 1.52 17.71 10.53
N GLY A 34 1.10 18.95 10.26
CA GLY A 34 1.77 20.14 10.76
C GLY A 34 3.22 20.23 10.27
N GLU A 35 4.17 20.27 11.19
CA GLU A 35 5.62 20.28 10.90
C GLU A 35 6.21 18.87 10.79
N HIS A 36 5.44 17.84 11.12
CA HIS A 36 5.86 16.45 11.11
C HIS A 36 5.41 15.72 9.84
N THR A 37 6.08 14.63 9.54
CA THR A 37 5.76 13.80 8.37
C THR A 37 5.68 12.33 8.78
N ILE A 38 4.62 11.66 8.32
CA ILE A 38 4.44 10.22 8.51
C ILE A 38 4.90 9.51 7.25
N PRO A 39 5.78 8.49 7.34
CA PRO A 39 6.04 7.58 6.22
C PRO A 39 4.75 6.83 5.89
N ALA A 40 4.41 6.76 4.62
CA ALA A 40 3.15 6.20 4.15
C ALA A 40 3.33 5.42 2.85
N TYR A 41 2.31 4.69 2.47
CA TYR A 41 2.24 3.98 1.20
C TYR A 41 0.90 4.22 0.50
N VAL A 42 0.95 4.20 -0.82
CA VAL A 42 -0.23 4.13 -1.69
C VAL A 42 -0.29 2.74 -2.30
N ALA A 43 -1.46 2.12 -2.29
CA ALA A 43 -1.66 0.78 -2.83
C ALA A 43 -2.20 0.78 -4.27
N HIS A 44 -1.83 -0.27 -5.00
CA HIS A 44 -2.41 -0.69 -6.27
C HIS A 44 -2.96 -2.11 -6.11
N ILE A 45 -4.14 -2.37 -6.64
CA ILE A 45 -4.82 -3.67 -6.52
C ILE A 45 -5.16 -4.21 -7.90
N GLY A 46 -4.95 -5.51 -8.10
CA GLY A 46 -5.41 -6.23 -9.30
C GLY A 46 -4.44 -6.22 -10.46
N GLY A 47 -3.16 -5.89 -10.24
CA GLY A 47 -2.13 -6.05 -11.27
C GLY A 47 -1.80 -7.51 -11.55
N ASN A 48 -1.27 -7.79 -12.73
CA ASN A 48 -0.82 -9.11 -13.15
C ASN A 48 0.32 -9.02 -14.17
N TYR A 49 1.21 -10.00 -14.14
CA TYR A 49 2.29 -10.17 -15.13
C TYR A 49 2.45 -11.63 -15.57
N GLU A 50 1.57 -12.51 -15.11
CA GLU A 50 1.57 -13.92 -15.47
C GLU A 50 0.77 -14.17 -16.75
N GLY A 51 1.11 -15.25 -17.47
CA GLY A 51 0.35 -15.68 -18.67
C GLY A 51 0.60 -14.83 -19.93
N GLY A 52 1.62 -13.96 -19.92
CA GLY A 52 1.99 -13.15 -21.09
C GLY A 52 1.20 -11.85 -21.25
N GLU A 53 0.23 -11.58 -20.40
CA GLU A 53 -0.49 -10.31 -20.34
C GLU A 53 -0.06 -9.51 -19.12
N VAL A 54 0.34 -8.25 -19.34
CA VAL A 54 0.65 -7.31 -18.27
C VAL A 54 -0.59 -6.45 -18.00
N VAL A 55 -1.13 -6.56 -16.79
CA VAL A 55 -2.23 -5.74 -16.32
C VAL A 55 -1.74 -4.84 -15.19
N TYR A 56 -2.01 -3.55 -15.30
CA TYR A 56 -1.70 -2.59 -14.24
C TYR A 56 -2.82 -2.58 -13.19
N GLY A 57 -2.42 -2.70 -11.93
CA GLY A 57 -3.35 -2.59 -10.81
C GLY A 57 -3.96 -1.20 -10.69
N GLU A 58 -5.18 -1.13 -10.20
CA GLU A 58 -5.88 0.12 -9.97
C GLU A 58 -5.36 0.79 -8.69
N ARG A 59 -4.95 2.06 -8.80
CA ARG A 59 -4.44 2.85 -7.68
C ARG A 59 -5.57 3.20 -6.71
N LEU A 60 -5.40 2.91 -5.43
CA LEU A 60 -6.29 3.38 -4.37
C LEU A 60 -6.06 4.87 -4.07
N LYS A 61 -7.12 5.56 -3.67
CA LYS A 61 -7.06 6.99 -3.31
C LYS A 61 -6.62 7.25 -1.87
N VAL A 62 -6.49 6.19 -1.08
CA VAL A 62 -6.06 6.29 0.32
C VAL A 62 -4.55 6.23 0.45
N ARG A 63 -4.00 6.94 1.44
CA ARG A 63 -2.61 6.81 1.88
C ARG A 63 -2.60 6.12 3.23
N LEU A 64 -1.86 5.04 3.34
CA LEU A 64 -1.76 4.25 4.56
C LEU A 64 -0.45 4.58 5.28
N PRO A 65 -0.49 5.00 6.56
CA PRO A 65 0.72 5.08 7.36
C PRO A 65 1.52 3.78 7.31
N ALA A 66 2.85 3.86 7.20
CA ALA A 66 3.70 2.68 7.01
C ALA A 66 3.46 1.59 8.08
N LYS A 67 3.26 1.99 9.33
CA LYS A 67 2.99 1.07 10.45
C LYS A 67 1.63 0.36 10.35
N ARG A 68 0.69 0.87 9.55
CA ARG A 68 -0.65 0.28 9.36
C ARG A 68 -0.77 -0.57 8.09
N VAL A 69 0.26 -0.59 7.25
CA VAL A 69 0.26 -1.39 6.00
C VAL A 69 0.07 -2.89 6.26
N PRO A 70 0.74 -3.53 7.24
CA PRO A 70 0.52 -4.96 7.51
C PRO A 70 -0.94 -5.27 7.87
N GLU A 71 -1.57 -4.43 8.69
CA GLU A 71 -2.99 -4.59 9.04
C GLU A 71 -3.91 -4.40 7.83
N ALA A 72 -3.61 -3.44 6.96
CA ALA A 72 -4.37 -3.24 5.72
C ALA A 72 -4.34 -4.48 4.83
N VAL A 73 -3.16 -5.07 4.64
CA VAL A 73 -3.00 -6.32 3.87
C VAL A 73 -3.81 -7.46 4.50
N GLU A 74 -3.72 -7.62 5.81
CA GLU A 74 -4.48 -8.65 6.54
C GLU A 74 -5.98 -8.47 6.36
N ARG A 75 -6.52 -7.23 6.46
CA ARG A 75 -7.95 -6.93 6.24
C ARG A 75 -8.37 -7.29 4.82
N TRP A 76 -7.60 -6.92 3.80
CA TRP A 76 -7.90 -7.27 2.41
C TRP A 76 -7.88 -8.78 2.14
N LEU A 77 -6.93 -9.50 2.73
CA LEU A 77 -6.88 -10.96 2.58
C LEU A 77 -8.06 -11.64 3.29
N ARG A 78 -8.43 -11.21 4.48
CA ARG A 78 -9.62 -11.70 5.19
C ARG A 78 -10.92 -11.38 4.43
N MET A 79 -11.03 -10.17 3.86
CA MET A 79 -12.13 -9.79 3.01
C MET A 79 -12.23 -10.71 1.79
N TYR A 80 -11.11 -10.97 1.11
CA TYR A 80 -11.05 -11.91 -0.01
C TYR A 80 -11.48 -13.32 0.41
N GLU A 81 -10.99 -13.84 1.53
CA GLU A 81 -11.36 -15.17 2.02
C GLU A 81 -12.85 -15.30 2.35
N SER A 82 -13.45 -14.25 2.89
CA SER A 82 -14.86 -14.26 3.33
C SER A 82 -15.84 -13.95 2.21
N GLU A 83 -15.47 -13.13 1.24
CA GLU A 83 -16.39 -12.62 0.20
C GLU A 83 -16.18 -13.24 -1.19
N ARG A 84 -15.11 -14.01 -1.41
CA ARG A 84 -14.88 -14.68 -2.69
C ARG A 84 -15.90 -15.77 -2.97
N VAL A 85 -16.26 -15.96 -4.23
CA VAL A 85 -17.01 -17.14 -4.67
C VAL A 85 -16.05 -18.33 -4.84
N GLU A 86 -16.61 -19.55 -4.88
CA GLU A 86 -15.81 -20.76 -5.00
C GLU A 86 -14.91 -20.73 -6.26
N GLY A 87 -13.61 -20.96 -6.07
CA GLY A 87 -12.62 -20.97 -7.16
C GLY A 87 -12.21 -19.59 -7.67
N GLU A 88 -12.76 -18.48 -7.14
CA GLU A 88 -12.42 -17.12 -7.57
C GLU A 88 -10.99 -16.75 -7.18
N ALA A 89 -10.18 -16.36 -8.17
CA ALA A 89 -8.84 -15.82 -7.94
C ALA A 89 -8.90 -14.38 -7.42
N PHE A 90 -7.83 -13.92 -6.74
CA PHE A 90 -7.79 -12.59 -6.12
C PHE A 90 -8.08 -11.46 -7.12
N ASN A 91 -7.51 -11.48 -8.32
CA ASN A 91 -7.74 -10.40 -9.29
C ASN A 91 -9.17 -10.37 -9.83
N ALA A 92 -9.79 -11.55 -10.05
CA ALA A 92 -11.21 -11.63 -10.42
C ALA A 92 -12.12 -11.08 -9.31
N PHE A 93 -11.80 -11.41 -8.06
CA PHE A 93 -12.47 -10.83 -6.91
C PHE A 93 -12.29 -9.30 -6.85
N ALA A 94 -11.06 -8.81 -7.02
CA ALA A 94 -10.76 -7.38 -6.99
C ALA A 94 -11.53 -6.61 -8.08
N GLU A 95 -11.61 -7.16 -9.29
CA GLU A 95 -12.39 -6.59 -10.39
C GLU A 95 -13.89 -6.57 -10.07
N ARG A 96 -14.42 -7.66 -9.52
CA ARG A 96 -15.85 -7.80 -9.18
C ARG A 96 -16.29 -6.83 -8.09
N VAL A 97 -15.53 -6.71 -6.99
CA VAL A 97 -15.91 -5.83 -5.87
C VAL A 97 -15.53 -4.37 -6.10
N GLY A 98 -14.53 -4.14 -6.93
CA GLY A 98 -14.07 -2.81 -7.31
C GLY A 98 -13.19 -2.12 -6.26
N ARG A 99 -12.49 -1.09 -6.70
CA ARG A 99 -11.55 -0.31 -5.87
C ARG A 99 -12.16 0.24 -4.59
N THR A 100 -13.37 0.78 -4.68
CA THR A 100 -14.03 1.42 -3.53
C THR A 100 -14.20 0.46 -2.36
N ARG A 101 -14.48 -0.82 -2.62
CA ARG A 101 -14.59 -1.82 -1.56
C ARG A 101 -13.28 -2.00 -0.80
N PHE A 102 -12.13 -2.00 -1.50
CA PHE A 102 -10.82 -2.05 -0.88
C PHE A 102 -10.49 -0.78 -0.08
N GLU A 103 -10.87 0.38 -0.59
CA GLU A 103 -10.69 1.66 0.12
C GLU A 103 -11.53 1.72 1.40
N ASP A 104 -12.78 1.25 1.35
CA ASP A 104 -13.70 1.23 2.50
C ASP A 104 -13.20 0.31 3.60
N GLU A 105 -12.65 -0.85 3.25
CA GLU A 105 -12.13 -1.82 4.22
C GLU A 105 -10.99 -1.27 5.09
N VAL A 106 -10.19 -0.35 4.55
CA VAL A 106 -9.05 0.24 5.24
C VAL A 106 -9.23 1.72 5.57
N ARG A 107 -10.41 2.25 5.42
CA ARG A 107 -10.70 3.69 5.62
C ARG A 107 -10.26 4.19 6.99
N GLU A 108 -10.50 3.42 8.03
CA GLU A 108 -10.10 3.75 9.40
C GLU A 108 -8.59 3.82 9.57
N LEU A 109 -7.84 2.98 8.84
CA LEU A 109 -6.38 2.96 8.88
C LEU A 109 -5.77 4.18 8.18
N ALA A 110 -6.50 4.78 7.25
CA ALA A 110 -6.09 5.97 6.50
C ALA A 110 -6.48 7.29 7.18
N LEU A 111 -7.19 7.25 8.31
CA LEU A 111 -7.58 8.45 9.05
C LEU A 111 -6.35 9.23 9.54
N PRO A 112 -6.45 10.57 9.61
CA PRO A 112 -5.39 11.41 10.12
C PRO A 112 -4.91 10.96 11.51
N ILE A 113 -3.60 11.02 11.72
CA ILE A 113 -2.96 10.76 13.01
C ILE A 113 -2.38 12.10 13.47
N GLU A 114 -2.87 12.61 14.60
CA GLU A 114 -2.29 13.79 15.23
C GLU A 114 -0.98 13.42 15.92
N PHE A 115 -0.02 14.36 15.95
CA PHE A 115 1.25 14.14 16.63
C PHE A 115 1.03 14.21 18.15
N SER A 116 1.35 13.12 18.85
CA SER A 116 1.34 13.01 20.31
C SER A 116 2.38 11.99 20.78
N LEU A 117 2.62 11.90 22.07
CA LEU A 117 3.50 10.87 22.63
C LEU A 117 3.02 9.45 22.32
N GLU A 118 1.70 9.23 22.29
CA GLU A 118 1.11 7.92 21.99
C GLU A 118 1.25 7.56 20.50
N THR A 119 1.20 8.54 19.61
CA THR A 119 1.23 8.35 18.16
C THR A 119 2.62 8.54 17.55
N MET A 120 3.61 8.94 18.34
CA MET A 120 4.96 9.27 17.87
C MET A 120 5.61 8.15 17.05
N SER A 121 5.29 6.88 17.36
CA SER A 121 5.81 5.73 16.61
C SER A 121 5.42 5.74 15.13
N HIS A 122 4.29 6.35 14.76
CA HIS A 122 3.86 6.49 13.36
C HIS A 122 4.71 7.49 12.56
N PHE A 123 5.42 8.39 13.24
CA PHE A 123 6.29 9.39 12.63
C PHE A 123 7.74 8.89 12.48
N ILE A 124 8.01 7.66 12.86
CA ILE A 124 9.32 7.01 12.77
C ILE A 124 9.17 5.81 11.81
N ASP A 125 10.04 5.73 10.81
CA ASP A 125 10.02 4.62 9.86
C ASP A 125 10.47 3.31 10.50
N TRP A 126 10.18 2.17 9.83
CA TRP A 126 10.61 0.85 10.26
C TRP A 126 12.14 0.80 10.43
N HIS A 127 12.60 0.22 11.54
CA HIS A 127 14.01 0.06 11.88
C HIS A 127 14.81 1.37 12.00
N ARG A 128 14.12 2.51 12.14
CA ARG A 128 14.74 3.81 12.41
C ARG A 128 14.46 4.23 13.84
N GLY A 129 15.34 5.11 14.38
CA GLY A 129 15.17 5.70 15.71
C GLY A 129 14.86 7.20 15.66
N GLU A 130 14.83 7.78 14.48
CA GLU A 130 14.67 9.22 14.26
C GLU A 130 13.35 9.52 13.53
N PRO A 131 12.77 10.71 13.73
CA PRO A 131 11.60 11.14 12.98
C PRO A 131 11.82 11.07 11.48
N PHE A 132 10.81 10.59 10.76
CA PHE A 132 10.86 10.43 9.33
C PHE A 132 11.00 11.78 8.62
N GLN A 133 11.95 11.86 7.71
CA GLN A 133 12.16 12.99 6.82
C GLN A 133 12.22 12.50 5.38
N VAL A 134 11.56 13.23 4.49
CA VAL A 134 11.67 12.98 3.05
C VAL A 134 13.03 13.51 2.59
N ILE A 135 13.97 12.59 2.38
CA ILE A 135 15.28 12.94 1.83
C ILE A 135 15.16 12.86 0.30
N ARG A 136 15.29 14.00 -0.35
CA ARG A 136 15.45 14.06 -1.80
C ARG A 136 16.95 14.06 -2.07
N GLY A 137 17.48 12.92 -2.50
CA GLY A 137 18.89 12.80 -2.86
C GLY A 137 19.19 13.39 -4.23
N GLU A 138 20.44 13.80 -4.45
CA GLU A 138 20.99 13.99 -5.78
C GLU A 138 21.29 12.62 -6.37
N GLY A 139 20.39 12.09 -7.18
CA GLY A 139 20.54 10.78 -7.79
C GLY A 139 19.53 10.56 -8.91
N GLU A 140 19.63 9.45 -9.60
CA GLU A 140 18.75 9.10 -10.74
C GLU A 140 17.26 9.04 -10.39
N CYS A 141 16.92 8.95 -9.09
CA CYS A 141 15.56 8.97 -8.57
C CYS A 141 15.18 10.31 -7.94
N ALA A 142 16.01 11.34 -8.03
CA ALA A 142 15.68 12.67 -7.58
C ALA A 142 14.75 13.35 -8.59
N VAL A 143 13.48 13.52 -8.25
CA VAL A 143 12.47 14.24 -9.03
C VAL A 143 12.03 15.47 -8.25
#